data_8b826f27e22f915a89de1046587190ac
#
_entry.id   8b826f27e22f915a89de1046587190ac
#
_cell.length_a   1.000
_cell.length_b   1.000
_cell.length_c   1.000
_cell.angle_alpha   90.00
_cell.angle_beta   90.00
_cell.angle_gamma   90.00
#
_symmetry.space_group_name_H-M   'P 1'
#
loop_
_entity.id
_entity.type
_entity.pdbx_description
1 polymer ?
#
loop_
_entity_poly.entity_id
_entity_poly.type
_entity_poly.pdbx_seq_one_letter_code
_entity_poly.pdbx_strand_id
1 'polypeptide(L)'
;MTILEWLNQQPRYQSEVAAFGSWDVFPAIINRQRSGVPINAGFESAQWSPLSEKALWLNELQKQIPSPWHNVRLDAFTHGFAIEYIKSHAPKVIYLALGETDDFAHQGNYPEYLKGAHRSDDVIAMLWHQLQLLAQYKNNTNLLITVDHGRGENAKTWQHHASPKAVKGYLNGLNQYPQGIVGADQVWLAAMGPDVKKLGEVQANDHYYLNQVAATALQLLGFDWQRYAEDIGQPLPILNAINSDKP
;
A
#
# COMPACT_ATOMS: atom_id res chain seq x y z
N MET A 1 -14.65 -6.67 5.72
CA MET A 1 -13.49 -6.62 6.65
C MET A 1 -12.23 -6.58 5.81
N THR A 2 -11.24 -5.75 6.14
CA THR A 2 -9.94 -5.73 5.45
C THR A 2 -9.01 -6.80 6.02
N ILE A 3 -7.99 -7.19 5.25
CA ILE A 3 -6.94 -8.10 5.75
C ILE A 3 -6.23 -7.53 6.99
N LEU A 4 -6.03 -6.22 7.07
CA LEU A 4 -5.38 -5.58 8.22
C LEU A 4 -6.22 -5.72 9.49
N GLU A 5 -7.53 -5.53 9.38
CA GLU A 5 -8.47 -5.74 10.47
C GLU A 5 -8.48 -7.22 10.90
N TRP A 6 -8.55 -8.14 9.95
CA TRP A 6 -8.55 -9.57 10.24
C TRP A 6 -7.26 -10.00 10.95
N LEU A 7 -6.11 -9.52 10.48
CA LEU A 7 -4.81 -9.79 11.12
C LEU A 7 -4.76 -9.22 12.54
N ASN A 8 -5.24 -7.99 12.76
CA ASN A 8 -5.23 -7.38 14.09
C ASN A 8 -6.13 -8.10 15.09
N GLN A 9 -7.09 -8.90 14.63
CA GLN A 9 -7.92 -9.78 15.47
C GLN A 9 -7.23 -11.11 15.81
N GLN A 10 -6.12 -11.46 15.14
CA GLN A 10 -5.38 -12.68 15.46
C GLN A 10 -4.48 -12.46 16.68
N PRO A 11 -4.46 -13.36 17.68
CA PRO A 11 -3.71 -13.15 18.93
C PRO A 11 -2.22 -12.81 18.71
N ARG A 12 -1.57 -13.40 17.69
CA ARG A 12 -0.15 -13.16 17.35
C ARG A 12 0.12 -11.81 16.70
N TYR A 13 -0.92 -11.14 16.19
CA TYR A 13 -0.82 -9.89 15.42
C TYR A 13 -1.61 -8.73 16.05
N GLN A 14 -2.24 -8.96 17.17
CA GLN A 14 -2.95 -7.91 17.90
C GLN A 14 -1.97 -6.80 18.29
N SER A 15 -2.26 -5.57 17.86
CA SER A 15 -1.40 -4.39 18.01
C SER A 15 -0.05 -4.45 17.24
N GLU A 16 0.12 -5.45 16.36
CA GLU A 16 1.32 -5.64 15.53
C GLU A 16 1.07 -5.24 14.07
N VAL A 17 -0.08 -4.65 13.76
CA VAL A 17 -0.49 -4.19 12.43
C VAL A 17 -0.62 -2.69 12.47
N ALA A 18 -0.07 -1.98 11.48
CA ALA A 18 -0.25 -0.54 11.34
C ALA A 18 -0.42 -0.13 9.87
N ALA A 19 -1.03 1.03 9.63
CA ALA A 19 -1.27 1.55 8.30
C ALA A 19 -0.91 3.04 8.19
N PHE A 20 -0.27 3.39 7.08
CA PHE A 20 0.10 4.76 6.73
C PHE A 20 -0.35 5.07 5.32
N GLY A 21 -1.07 6.16 5.13
CA GLY A 21 -1.58 6.53 3.82
C GLY A 21 -1.45 8.02 3.53
N SER A 22 -1.18 8.38 2.28
CA SER A 22 -1.17 9.77 1.87
C SER A 22 -2.58 10.34 1.77
N TRP A 23 -3.54 9.53 1.35
CA TRP A 23 -4.94 9.93 1.23
C TRP A 23 -5.69 9.82 2.58
N ASP A 24 -6.48 10.83 2.92
CA ASP A 24 -7.19 10.97 4.19
C ASP A 24 -8.37 10.00 4.38
N VAL A 25 -8.72 9.23 3.35
CA VAL A 25 -9.83 8.26 3.39
C VAL A 25 -9.46 6.92 4.05
N PHE A 26 -8.17 6.60 4.18
CA PHE A 26 -7.73 5.30 4.71
C PHE A 26 -8.30 4.93 6.09
N PRO A 27 -8.52 5.86 7.02
CA PRO A 27 -9.22 5.56 8.28
C PRO A 27 -10.63 4.99 8.10
N ALA A 28 -11.35 5.44 7.07
CA ALA A 28 -12.67 4.92 6.73
C ALA A 28 -12.57 3.57 6.00
N ILE A 29 -11.65 3.42 5.03
CA ILE A 29 -11.43 2.18 4.29
C ILE A 29 -11.10 1.03 5.24
N ILE A 30 -10.15 1.25 6.17
CA ILE A 30 -9.70 0.23 7.13
C ILE A 30 -10.70 0.10 8.30
N ASN A 31 -11.65 1.01 8.40
CA ASN A 31 -12.60 1.12 9.51
C ASN A 31 -11.87 1.20 10.87
N ARG A 32 -11.17 2.33 11.10
CA ARG A 32 -10.33 2.57 12.29
C ARG A 32 -10.97 2.12 13.60
N GLN A 33 -12.25 2.45 13.81
CA GLN A 33 -12.93 2.14 15.08
C GLN A 33 -13.12 0.64 15.30
N ARG A 34 -13.55 -0.09 14.25
CA ARG A 34 -13.80 -1.52 14.35
C ARG A 34 -12.52 -2.34 14.30
N SER A 35 -11.58 -1.94 13.44
CA SER A 35 -10.34 -2.67 13.24
C SER A 35 -9.37 -2.56 14.43
N GLY A 36 -9.37 -1.45 15.15
CA GLY A 36 -8.40 -1.14 16.18
C GLY A 36 -6.96 -0.99 15.65
N VAL A 37 -6.77 -0.98 14.32
CA VAL A 37 -5.47 -0.81 13.69
C VAL A 37 -4.99 0.64 13.87
N PRO A 38 -3.77 0.89 14.36
CA PRO A 38 -3.14 2.20 14.29
C PRO A 38 -3.03 2.67 12.84
N ILE A 39 -3.65 3.81 12.54
CA ILE A 39 -3.66 4.41 11.20
C ILE A 39 -3.20 5.86 11.31
N ASN A 40 -2.28 6.27 10.45
CA ASN A 40 -1.93 7.66 10.25
C ASN A 40 -2.04 8.00 8.77
N ALA A 41 -3.00 8.85 8.39
CA ALA A 41 -3.33 9.12 7.00
C ALA A 41 -3.72 10.59 6.76
N GLY A 42 -3.60 11.02 5.51
CA GLY A 42 -3.84 12.41 5.14
C GLY A 42 -2.97 13.37 5.97
N PHE A 43 -3.55 14.42 6.47
CA PHE A 43 -2.82 15.44 7.23
C PHE A 43 -2.78 15.18 8.75
N GLU A 44 -3.06 13.95 9.18
CA GLU A 44 -2.99 13.58 10.59
C GLU A 44 -1.54 13.70 11.11
N SER A 45 -1.39 14.36 12.25
CA SER A 45 -0.13 14.35 13.00
C SER A 45 0.12 12.97 13.63
N ALA A 46 1.39 12.63 13.84
CA ALA A 46 1.76 11.50 14.67
C ALA A 46 1.28 11.73 16.11
N GLN A 47 0.55 10.77 16.69
CA GLN A 47 -0.04 10.85 18.03
C GLN A 47 0.24 9.61 18.90
N TRP A 48 0.99 8.64 18.37
CA TRP A 48 1.40 7.46 19.16
C TRP A 48 2.38 7.82 20.27
N SER A 49 2.61 6.94 21.20
CA SER A 49 3.55 7.16 22.32
C SER A 49 4.53 5.98 22.44
N PRO A 50 5.82 6.22 22.59
CA PRO A 50 6.48 7.53 22.59
C PRO A 50 6.63 8.12 21.19
N LEU A 51 6.64 9.46 21.08
CA LEU A 51 7.04 10.17 19.86
C LEU A 51 8.53 10.45 19.86
N SER A 52 9.21 10.15 18.76
CA SER A 52 10.58 10.59 18.54
C SER A 52 10.63 12.09 18.22
N GLU A 53 11.80 12.71 18.45
CA GLU A 53 12.04 14.11 18.05
C GLU A 53 11.78 14.31 16.55
N LYS A 54 12.11 13.32 15.72
CA LYS A 54 11.86 13.37 14.28
C LYS A 54 10.37 13.29 13.94
N ALA A 55 9.58 12.50 14.67
CA ALA A 55 8.12 12.47 14.48
C ALA A 55 7.48 13.81 14.87
N LEU A 56 7.95 14.44 15.95
CA LEU A 56 7.52 15.79 16.35
C LEU A 56 7.89 16.83 15.28
N TRP A 57 9.10 16.76 14.76
CA TRP A 57 9.55 17.64 13.69
C TRP A 57 8.75 17.46 12.40
N LEU A 58 8.43 16.23 12.02
CA LEU A 58 7.55 15.95 10.87
C LEU A 58 6.15 16.54 11.05
N ASN A 59 5.60 16.48 12.28
CA ASN A 59 4.32 17.13 12.59
C ASN A 59 4.37 18.65 12.32
N GLU A 60 5.46 19.31 12.68
CA GLU A 60 5.63 20.75 12.45
C GLU A 60 5.89 21.07 10.98
N LEU A 61 6.72 20.28 10.29
CA LEU A 61 6.99 20.48 8.87
C LEU A 61 5.74 20.30 8.01
N GLN A 62 4.91 19.30 8.30
CA GLN A 62 3.67 19.07 7.55
C GLN A 62 2.73 20.28 7.60
N LYS A 63 2.72 21.05 8.69
CA LYS A 63 1.95 22.30 8.80
C LYS A 63 2.52 23.43 7.95
N GLN A 64 3.84 23.43 7.70
CA GLN A 64 4.57 24.49 7.01
C GLN A 64 4.71 24.22 5.50
N ILE A 65 4.68 22.95 5.08
CA ILE A 65 4.85 22.55 3.69
C ILE A 65 3.48 22.14 3.14
N PRO A 66 2.82 23.02 2.36
CA PRO A 66 1.50 22.71 1.82
C PRO A 66 1.57 21.62 0.78
N SER A 67 0.60 20.70 0.80
CA SER A 67 0.33 19.83 -0.31
C SER A 67 -0.42 20.57 -1.41
N PRO A 68 -0.21 20.24 -2.69
CA PRO A 68 -1.05 20.77 -3.78
C PRO A 68 -2.49 20.24 -3.74
N TRP A 69 -2.75 19.23 -2.90
CA TRP A 69 -4.07 18.58 -2.75
C TRP A 69 -4.64 18.82 -1.35
N HIS A 70 -5.98 18.87 -1.26
CA HIS A 70 -6.66 19.15 0.02
C HIS A 70 -6.88 17.90 0.88
N ASN A 71 -6.79 16.70 0.30
CA ASN A 71 -7.09 15.41 0.93
C ASN A 71 -5.95 14.39 0.83
N VAL A 72 -4.86 14.73 0.13
CA VAL A 72 -3.67 13.88 -0.02
C VAL A 72 -2.43 14.65 0.41
N ARG A 73 -1.72 14.14 1.40
CA ARG A 73 -0.43 14.71 1.82
C ARG A 73 0.70 14.22 0.92
N LEU A 74 1.83 14.90 0.93
CA LEU A 74 3.03 14.46 0.24
C LEU A 74 3.52 13.12 0.79
N ASP A 75 3.92 12.22 -0.11
CA ASP A 75 4.38 10.86 0.20
C ASP A 75 5.59 10.84 1.14
N ALA A 76 6.40 11.88 1.11
CA ALA A 76 7.53 12.06 2.03
C ALA A 76 7.11 12.06 3.51
N PHE A 77 5.96 12.65 3.85
CA PHE A 77 5.42 12.63 5.21
C PHE A 77 4.87 11.24 5.58
N THR A 78 4.16 10.60 4.63
CA THR A 78 3.63 9.23 4.83
C THR A 78 4.76 8.25 5.13
N HIS A 79 5.82 8.26 4.32
CA HIS A 79 7.02 7.47 4.54
C HIS A 79 7.72 7.84 5.86
N GLY A 80 7.89 9.13 6.13
CA GLY A 80 8.55 9.61 7.34
C GLY A 80 7.86 9.13 8.61
N PHE A 81 6.54 9.27 8.69
CA PHE A 81 5.75 8.78 9.82
C PHE A 81 5.79 7.25 9.95
N ALA A 82 5.71 6.52 8.84
CA ALA A 82 5.82 5.06 8.85
C ALA A 82 7.16 4.60 9.44
N ILE A 83 8.28 5.19 9.01
CA ILE A 83 9.62 4.87 9.52
C ILE A 83 9.74 5.13 11.02
N GLU A 84 9.24 6.26 11.51
CA GLU A 84 9.35 6.59 12.94
C GLU A 84 8.45 5.67 13.80
N TYR A 85 7.29 5.27 13.27
CA TYR A 85 6.45 4.27 13.94
C TYR A 85 7.11 2.88 13.96
N ILE A 86 7.68 2.43 12.84
CA ILE A 86 8.42 1.17 12.74
C ILE A 86 9.54 1.10 13.79
N LYS A 87 10.32 2.18 13.96
CA LYS A 87 11.39 2.24 14.92
C LYS A 87 10.94 2.16 16.38
N SER A 88 9.79 2.76 16.70
CA SER A 88 9.29 2.87 18.07
C SER A 88 8.37 1.73 18.50
N HIS A 89 7.65 1.09 17.58
CA HIS A 89 6.61 0.10 17.89
C HIS A 89 6.90 -1.29 17.31
N ALA A 90 7.84 -1.40 16.38
CA ALA A 90 8.26 -2.67 15.77
C ALA A 90 7.11 -3.57 15.24
N PRO A 91 6.12 -3.03 14.52
CA PRO A 91 4.98 -3.82 14.05
C PRO A 91 5.42 -4.95 13.10
N LYS A 92 4.66 -6.04 13.06
CA LYS A 92 4.90 -7.17 12.16
C LYS A 92 4.33 -6.96 10.76
N VAL A 93 3.28 -6.15 10.65
CA VAL A 93 2.62 -5.86 9.37
C VAL A 93 2.46 -4.35 9.20
N ILE A 94 2.98 -3.85 8.10
CA ILE A 94 2.83 -2.44 7.69
C ILE A 94 2.13 -2.38 6.35
N TYR A 95 1.07 -1.59 6.27
CA TYR A 95 0.47 -1.13 5.03
C TYR A 95 0.91 0.30 4.77
N LEU A 96 1.52 0.55 3.62
CA LEU A 96 1.96 1.88 3.19
C LEU A 96 1.32 2.21 1.84
N ALA A 97 0.53 3.28 1.79
CA ALA A 97 -0.14 3.76 0.58
C ALA A 97 0.37 5.14 0.20
N LEU A 98 1.01 5.23 -0.94
CA LEU A 98 1.48 6.47 -1.56
C LEU A 98 0.41 7.02 -2.49
N GLY A 99 0.35 8.34 -2.69
CA GLY A 99 -0.73 9.00 -3.44
C GLY A 99 -0.28 9.93 -4.57
N GLU A 100 0.97 10.42 -4.56
CA GLU A 100 1.40 11.49 -5.47
C GLU A 100 1.25 11.13 -6.95
N THR A 101 1.50 9.88 -7.34
CA THR A 101 1.39 9.47 -8.75
C THR A 101 -0.04 9.57 -9.27
N ASP A 102 -1.03 9.16 -8.46
CA ASP A 102 -2.44 9.23 -8.85
C ASP A 102 -2.90 10.67 -9.01
N ASP A 103 -2.59 11.51 -8.02
CA ASP A 103 -3.03 12.90 -7.99
C ASP A 103 -2.38 13.76 -9.09
N PHE A 104 -1.09 13.57 -9.36
CA PHE A 104 -0.44 14.25 -10.50
C PHE A 104 -1.02 13.81 -11.85
N ALA A 105 -1.38 12.54 -11.98
CA ALA A 105 -2.04 12.08 -13.20
C ALA A 105 -3.44 12.69 -13.34
N HIS A 106 -4.25 12.75 -12.30
CA HIS A 106 -5.55 13.40 -12.32
C HIS A 106 -5.47 14.90 -12.66
N GLN A 107 -4.38 15.56 -12.28
CA GLN A 107 -4.10 16.94 -12.70
C GLN A 107 -3.63 17.08 -14.15
N GLY A 108 -3.37 15.97 -14.85
CA GLY A 108 -2.78 15.99 -16.19
C GLY A 108 -1.31 16.41 -16.20
N ASN A 109 -0.63 16.39 -15.06
CA ASN A 109 0.76 16.80 -14.92
C ASN A 109 1.71 15.61 -15.15
N TYR A 110 1.89 15.24 -16.41
CA TYR A 110 2.71 14.08 -16.78
C TYR A 110 4.16 14.13 -16.29
N PRO A 111 4.87 15.29 -16.38
CA PRO A 111 6.23 15.38 -15.82
C PRO A 111 6.31 15.08 -14.33
N GLU A 112 5.37 15.60 -13.54
CA GLU A 112 5.35 15.32 -12.09
C GLU A 112 4.84 13.91 -11.77
N TYR A 113 3.95 13.34 -12.58
CA TYR A 113 3.57 11.93 -12.50
C TYR A 113 4.80 11.02 -12.61
N LEU A 114 5.65 11.23 -13.62
CA LEU A 114 6.89 10.46 -13.78
C LEU A 114 7.87 10.68 -12.62
N LYS A 115 8.05 11.92 -12.18
CA LYS A 115 8.87 12.20 -10.99
C LYS A 115 8.28 11.59 -9.73
N GLY A 116 6.95 11.56 -9.58
CA GLY A 116 6.25 10.87 -8.51
C GLY A 116 6.56 9.38 -8.49
N ALA A 117 6.55 8.72 -9.66
CA ALA A 117 6.93 7.31 -9.77
C ALA A 117 8.39 7.06 -9.34
N HIS A 118 9.33 7.92 -9.76
CA HIS A 118 10.71 7.85 -9.30
C HIS A 118 10.85 8.07 -7.78
N ARG A 119 10.13 9.05 -7.22
CA ARG A 119 10.11 9.26 -5.77
C ARG A 119 9.54 8.06 -5.02
N SER A 120 8.53 7.38 -5.58
CA SER A 120 7.98 6.15 -4.98
C SER A 120 9.03 5.02 -4.95
N ASP A 121 9.83 4.88 -6.01
CA ASP A 121 10.96 3.93 -6.05
C ASP A 121 12.01 4.28 -4.97
N ASP A 122 12.39 5.55 -4.85
CA ASP A 122 13.29 6.02 -3.79
C ASP A 122 12.72 5.74 -2.38
N VAL A 123 11.42 5.96 -2.16
CA VAL A 123 10.74 5.65 -0.89
C VAL A 123 10.82 4.17 -0.56
N ILE A 124 10.58 3.30 -1.55
CA ILE A 124 10.68 1.84 -1.40
C ILE A 124 12.12 1.44 -1.05
N ALA A 125 13.11 1.99 -1.75
CA ALA A 125 14.52 1.72 -1.49
C ALA A 125 14.93 2.18 -0.08
N MET A 126 14.52 3.37 0.33
CA MET A 126 14.77 3.90 1.69
C MET A 126 14.10 3.04 2.76
N LEU A 127 12.84 2.67 2.57
CA LEU A 127 12.11 1.79 3.49
C LEU A 127 12.83 0.45 3.65
N TRP A 128 13.16 -0.20 2.54
CA TRP A 128 13.88 -1.47 2.57
C TRP A 128 15.22 -1.35 3.29
N HIS A 129 16.01 -0.33 2.96
CA HIS A 129 17.27 -0.09 3.63
C HIS A 129 17.12 0.08 5.14
N GLN A 130 16.15 0.89 5.59
CA GLN A 130 15.88 1.07 7.03
C GLN A 130 15.47 -0.23 7.72
N LEU A 131 14.65 -1.06 7.09
CA LEU A 131 14.25 -2.36 7.63
C LEU A 131 15.46 -3.30 7.77
N GLN A 132 16.41 -3.27 6.83
CA GLN A 132 17.63 -4.08 6.92
C GLN A 132 18.64 -3.58 7.98
N LEU A 133 18.50 -2.35 8.48
CA LEU A 133 19.30 -1.85 9.60
C LEU A 133 18.73 -2.24 10.98
N LEU A 134 17.48 -2.61 11.07
CA LEU A 134 16.79 -2.97 12.31
C LEU A 134 16.85 -4.49 12.53
N ALA A 135 17.41 -4.92 13.66
CA ALA A 135 17.70 -6.33 13.93
C ALA A 135 16.48 -7.25 13.79
N GLN A 136 15.29 -6.79 14.22
CA GLN A 136 14.05 -7.57 14.15
C GLN A 136 13.53 -7.78 12.72
N TYR A 137 13.92 -6.93 11.76
CA TYR A 137 13.47 -7.00 10.38
C TYR A 137 14.53 -7.50 9.41
N LYS A 138 15.80 -7.36 9.79
CA LYS A 138 16.94 -7.74 8.94
C LYS A 138 16.84 -9.21 8.52
N ASN A 139 16.82 -9.46 7.21
CA ASN A 139 16.66 -10.78 6.61
C ASN A 139 15.40 -11.55 7.05
N ASN A 140 14.41 -10.86 7.63
CA ASN A 140 13.17 -11.43 8.15
C ASN A 140 11.92 -10.67 7.67
N THR A 141 12.05 -9.88 6.61
CA THR A 141 10.96 -9.09 6.05
C THR A 141 10.67 -9.49 4.63
N ASN A 142 9.41 -9.72 4.32
CA ASN A 142 8.94 -9.81 2.95
C ASN A 142 8.24 -8.50 2.58
N LEU A 143 8.49 -8.01 1.38
CA LEU A 143 7.89 -6.82 0.82
C LEU A 143 7.06 -7.19 -0.40
N LEU A 144 5.78 -6.81 -0.39
CA LEU A 144 4.87 -6.88 -1.54
C LEU A 144 4.58 -5.46 -1.99
N ILE A 145 4.73 -5.18 -3.27
CA ILE A 145 4.51 -3.87 -3.88
C ILE A 145 3.52 -4.05 -5.02
N THR A 146 2.46 -3.27 -5.04
CA THR A 146 1.49 -3.28 -6.13
C THR A 146 0.84 -1.91 -6.29
N VAL A 147 0.07 -1.74 -7.34
CA VAL A 147 -0.83 -0.60 -7.54
C VAL A 147 -2.27 -1.07 -7.38
N ASP A 148 -3.16 -0.18 -6.99
CA ASP A 148 -4.59 -0.46 -6.82
C ASP A 148 -5.35 -0.48 -8.14
N HIS A 149 -4.87 0.25 -9.16
CA HIS A 149 -5.37 0.26 -10.52
C HIS A 149 -4.29 0.67 -11.52
N GLY A 150 -4.53 0.36 -12.79
CA GLY A 150 -3.78 0.89 -13.91
C GLY A 150 -4.33 2.25 -14.37
N ARG A 151 -3.92 2.67 -15.57
CA ARG A 151 -4.35 3.94 -16.19
C ARG A 151 -4.64 3.75 -17.67
N GLY A 152 -5.33 4.74 -18.25
CA GLY A 152 -5.60 4.74 -19.67
C GLY A 152 -4.34 4.70 -20.52
N GLU A 153 -4.39 3.94 -21.61
CA GLU A 153 -3.25 3.58 -22.47
C GLU A 153 -2.83 4.65 -23.47
N ASN A 154 -3.53 5.77 -23.55
CA ASN A 154 -3.27 6.78 -24.58
C ASN A 154 -3.32 8.21 -24.05
N ALA A 155 -2.86 9.18 -24.86
CA ALA A 155 -2.71 10.59 -24.48
C ALA A 155 -4.01 11.26 -23.99
N LYS A 156 -5.19 10.72 -24.29
CA LYS A 156 -6.49 11.26 -23.85
C LYS A 156 -7.00 10.63 -22.56
N THR A 157 -6.52 9.44 -22.22
CA THR A 157 -7.07 8.63 -21.12
C THR A 157 -6.07 8.33 -20.01
N TRP A 158 -4.76 8.55 -20.21
CA TRP A 158 -3.71 8.22 -19.23
C TRP A 158 -3.93 8.86 -17.84
N GLN A 159 -4.59 10.02 -17.77
CA GLN A 159 -4.91 10.69 -16.49
C GLN A 159 -6.06 10.04 -15.75
N HIS A 160 -6.76 9.09 -16.34
CA HIS A 160 -7.98 8.52 -15.80
C HIS A 160 -7.85 7.04 -15.53
N HIS A 161 -8.66 6.59 -14.60
CA HIS A 161 -8.95 5.19 -14.34
C HIS A 161 -10.45 5.07 -14.02
N ALA A 162 -11.11 4.06 -14.50
CA ALA A 162 -12.50 3.77 -14.14
C ALA A 162 -12.95 2.42 -14.70
N SER A 163 -13.72 1.67 -13.92
CA SER A 163 -14.48 0.55 -14.42
C SER A 163 -15.75 1.03 -15.14
N PRO A 164 -16.37 0.21 -16.02
CA PRO A 164 -17.66 0.54 -16.62
C PRO A 164 -18.76 0.82 -15.58
N LYS A 165 -18.72 0.13 -14.45
CA LYS A 165 -19.67 0.32 -13.35
C LYS A 165 -19.48 1.68 -12.67
N ALA A 166 -18.25 2.11 -12.45
CA ALA A 166 -17.94 3.41 -11.85
C ALA A 166 -18.39 4.57 -12.77
N VAL A 167 -18.12 4.48 -14.08
CA VAL A 167 -18.57 5.47 -15.06
C VAL A 167 -20.10 5.59 -15.07
N LYS A 168 -20.82 4.47 -15.08
CA LYS A 168 -22.29 4.46 -15.07
C LYS A 168 -22.88 4.89 -13.72
N GLY A 169 -22.13 4.76 -12.63
CA GLY A 169 -22.65 4.96 -11.27
C GLY A 169 -22.41 6.36 -10.71
N TYR A 170 -21.18 6.85 -10.76
CA TYR A 170 -20.80 8.08 -10.03
C TYR A 170 -19.72 8.93 -10.70
N LEU A 171 -19.04 8.43 -11.74
CA LEU A 171 -18.00 9.21 -12.43
C LEU A 171 -18.55 9.91 -13.68
N ASN A 172 -19.50 10.83 -13.48
CA ASN A 172 -20.19 11.54 -14.56
C ASN A 172 -19.26 12.31 -15.51
N GLY A 173 -18.08 12.74 -15.04
CA GLY A 173 -17.07 13.39 -15.90
C GLY A 173 -16.43 12.46 -16.94
N LEU A 174 -16.67 11.15 -16.85
CA LEU A 174 -16.14 10.14 -17.76
C LEU A 174 -17.23 9.46 -18.64
N ASN A 175 -18.41 10.07 -18.75
CA ASN A 175 -19.55 9.52 -19.52
C ASN A 175 -19.23 9.22 -21.00
N GLN A 176 -18.23 9.92 -21.58
CA GLN A 176 -17.72 9.64 -22.93
C GLN A 176 -16.99 8.28 -23.03
N TYR A 177 -16.72 7.63 -21.91
CA TYR A 177 -16.07 6.32 -21.83
C TYR A 177 -17.00 5.28 -21.18
N PRO A 178 -18.14 4.91 -21.80
CA PRO A 178 -19.15 4.04 -21.17
C PRO A 178 -18.67 2.62 -20.88
N GLN A 179 -17.57 2.20 -21.51
CA GLN A 179 -16.92 0.90 -21.29
C GLN A 179 -15.79 0.96 -20.24
N GLY A 180 -15.69 2.08 -19.52
CA GLY A 180 -14.58 2.35 -18.60
C GLY A 180 -13.33 2.85 -19.33
N ILE A 181 -12.23 2.94 -18.60
CA ILE A 181 -10.93 3.35 -19.13
C ILE A 181 -10.12 2.09 -19.42
N VAL A 182 -9.80 1.85 -20.68
CA VAL A 182 -8.96 0.72 -21.12
C VAL A 182 -7.57 0.89 -20.50
N GLY A 183 -7.05 -0.19 -19.90
CA GLY A 183 -5.79 -0.19 -19.15
C GLY A 183 -5.95 0.07 -17.65
N ALA A 184 -7.10 0.56 -17.19
CA ALA A 184 -7.32 0.84 -15.77
C ALA A 184 -7.37 -0.43 -14.89
N ASP A 185 -7.60 -1.58 -15.47
CA ASP A 185 -7.58 -2.91 -14.83
C ASP A 185 -6.22 -3.60 -14.89
N GLN A 186 -5.24 -3.02 -15.60
CA GLN A 186 -3.90 -3.58 -15.73
C GLN A 186 -3.05 -3.13 -14.54
N VAL A 187 -2.70 -4.07 -13.68
CA VAL A 187 -1.89 -3.86 -12.49
C VAL A 187 -0.64 -4.75 -12.53
N TRP A 188 0.35 -4.38 -11.76
CA TRP A 188 1.56 -5.16 -11.59
C TRP A 188 1.81 -5.46 -10.11
N LEU A 189 2.63 -6.46 -9.85
CA LEU A 189 3.09 -6.77 -8.50
C LEU A 189 4.59 -7.09 -8.54
N ALA A 190 5.31 -6.56 -7.56
CA ALA A 190 6.66 -6.96 -7.25
C ALA A 190 6.73 -7.51 -5.83
N ALA A 191 7.60 -8.49 -5.61
CA ALA A 191 7.78 -9.10 -4.31
C ALA A 191 9.26 -9.41 -4.06
N MET A 192 9.71 -9.21 -2.84
CA MET A 192 11.06 -9.55 -2.41
C MET A 192 11.10 -9.93 -0.94
N GLY A 193 12.07 -10.73 -0.57
CA GLY A 193 12.27 -11.17 0.81
C GLY A 193 12.70 -12.62 0.91
N PRO A 194 12.97 -13.11 2.13
CA PRO A 194 13.50 -14.45 2.34
C PRO A 194 12.55 -15.59 1.92
N ASP A 195 11.23 -15.33 1.96
CA ASP A 195 10.22 -16.34 1.61
C ASP A 195 9.72 -16.20 0.17
N VAL A 196 10.25 -15.26 -0.60
CA VAL A 196 9.89 -15.00 -2.00
C VAL A 196 10.89 -15.67 -2.94
N LYS A 197 10.41 -16.36 -3.96
CA LYS A 197 11.25 -16.95 -5.01
C LYS A 197 11.97 -15.87 -5.82
N LYS A 198 13.22 -16.11 -6.15
CA LYS A 198 14.02 -15.22 -7.02
C LYS A 198 13.72 -15.52 -8.49
N LEU A 199 12.57 -15.07 -8.99
CA LEU A 199 12.10 -15.37 -10.34
C LEU A 199 12.54 -14.33 -11.38
N GLY A 200 12.97 -13.13 -10.94
CA GLY A 200 13.17 -12.00 -11.85
C GLY A 200 11.81 -11.51 -12.40
N GLU A 201 11.80 -10.99 -13.61
CA GLU A 201 10.58 -10.61 -14.31
C GLU A 201 9.83 -11.87 -14.75
N VAL A 202 8.59 -12.02 -14.26
CA VAL A 202 7.74 -13.18 -14.55
C VAL A 202 6.89 -12.88 -15.77
N GLN A 203 7.15 -13.58 -16.87
CA GLN A 203 6.34 -13.57 -18.09
C GLN A 203 5.45 -14.82 -18.07
N ALA A 204 4.32 -14.75 -17.39
CA ALA A 204 3.37 -15.84 -17.33
C ALA A 204 2.26 -15.67 -18.38
N ASN A 205 1.76 -16.79 -18.93
CA ASN A 205 0.55 -16.79 -19.75
C ASN A 205 -0.72 -16.75 -18.91
N ASP A 206 -0.59 -16.85 -17.59
CA ASP A 206 -1.70 -16.86 -16.64
C ASP A 206 -2.05 -15.43 -16.23
N HIS A 207 -3.35 -15.16 -16.06
CA HIS A 207 -3.82 -13.92 -15.49
C HIS A 207 -3.82 -14.01 -13.96
N TYR A 208 -3.22 -13.01 -13.30
CA TYR A 208 -3.27 -12.82 -11.87
C TYR A 208 -4.16 -11.63 -11.50
N TYR A 209 -4.74 -11.66 -10.30
CA TYR A 209 -5.74 -10.68 -9.87
C TYR A 209 -5.39 -10.10 -8.51
N LEU A 210 -5.81 -8.87 -8.24
CA LEU A 210 -5.56 -8.20 -6.95
C LEU A 210 -6.12 -8.95 -5.74
N ASN A 211 -7.19 -9.72 -5.88
CA ASN A 211 -7.72 -10.54 -4.79
C ASN A 211 -6.78 -11.67 -4.33
N GLN A 212 -5.71 -11.95 -5.09
CA GLN A 212 -4.66 -12.90 -4.73
C GLN A 212 -3.60 -12.28 -3.80
N VAL A 213 -3.48 -10.96 -3.76
CA VAL A 213 -2.48 -10.26 -2.94
C VAL A 213 -2.72 -10.52 -1.46
N ALA A 214 -3.96 -10.45 -1.00
CA ALA A 214 -4.32 -10.74 0.39
C ALA A 214 -4.00 -12.19 0.77
N ALA A 215 -4.34 -13.17 -0.09
CA ALA A 215 -4.02 -14.57 0.13
C ALA A 215 -2.50 -14.82 0.19
N THR A 216 -1.74 -14.17 -0.70
CA THR A 216 -0.28 -14.23 -0.73
C THR A 216 0.32 -13.69 0.56
N ALA A 217 -0.15 -12.53 1.04
CA ALA A 217 0.30 -11.93 2.28
C ALA A 217 -0.02 -12.83 3.49
N LEU A 218 -1.23 -13.38 3.56
CA LEU A 218 -1.62 -14.31 4.63
C LEU A 218 -0.76 -15.57 4.64
N GLN A 219 -0.47 -16.13 3.48
CA GLN A 219 0.41 -17.29 3.37
C GLN A 219 1.84 -16.96 3.82
N LEU A 220 2.39 -15.80 3.45
CA LEU A 220 3.70 -15.33 3.94
C LEU A 220 3.75 -15.19 5.46
N LEU A 221 2.63 -14.86 6.09
CA LEU A 221 2.49 -14.74 7.55
C LEU A 221 2.17 -16.07 8.22
N GLY A 222 2.11 -17.19 7.48
CA GLY A 222 1.87 -18.53 8.00
C GLY A 222 0.41 -18.83 8.33
N PHE A 223 -0.54 -18.07 7.77
CA PHE A 223 -1.96 -18.33 7.93
C PHE A 223 -2.50 -19.22 6.82
N ASP A 224 -3.50 -20.01 7.16
CA ASP A 224 -4.43 -20.58 6.19
C ASP A 224 -5.32 -19.45 5.65
N TRP A 225 -5.00 -18.99 4.45
CA TRP A 225 -5.65 -17.87 3.80
C TRP A 225 -7.15 -18.11 3.52
N GLN A 226 -7.59 -19.36 3.38
CA GLN A 226 -8.99 -19.72 3.15
C GLN A 226 -9.90 -19.34 4.33
N ARG A 227 -9.32 -19.15 5.51
CA ARG A 227 -10.06 -18.71 6.71
C ARG A 227 -10.41 -17.22 6.72
N TYR A 228 -9.87 -16.44 5.80
CA TYR A 228 -10.10 -14.99 5.74
C TYR A 228 -11.42 -14.64 5.07
N ALA A 229 -11.66 -15.14 3.85
CA ALA A 229 -12.87 -14.86 3.08
C ALA A 229 -13.09 -15.98 2.03
N GLU A 230 -14.37 -16.24 1.71
CA GLU A 230 -14.74 -17.29 0.76
C GLU A 230 -14.36 -16.97 -0.69
N ASP A 231 -14.34 -15.68 -1.05
CA ASP A 231 -14.06 -15.15 -2.39
C ASP A 231 -12.62 -14.66 -2.58
N ILE A 232 -11.74 -14.99 -1.65
CA ILE A 232 -10.31 -14.66 -1.78
C ILE A 232 -9.67 -15.50 -2.87
N GLY A 233 -8.81 -14.88 -3.70
CA GLY A 233 -8.03 -15.60 -4.71
C GLY A 233 -6.99 -16.53 -4.08
N GLN A 234 -6.46 -17.47 -4.85
CA GLN A 234 -5.35 -18.31 -4.40
C GLN A 234 -4.07 -17.48 -4.31
N PRO A 235 -3.15 -17.81 -3.38
CA PRO A 235 -1.85 -17.15 -3.31
C PRO A 235 -1.10 -17.22 -4.63
N LEU A 236 -0.36 -16.18 -4.95
CA LEU A 236 0.49 -16.13 -6.13
C LEU A 236 1.60 -17.20 -6.02
N PRO A 237 2.03 -17.83 -7.12
CA PRO A 237 3.03 -18.92 -7.12
C PRO A 237 4.47 -18.40 -6.93
N ILE A 238 4.63 -17.27 -6.26
CA ILE A 238 5.89 -16.58 -6.05
C ILE A 238 6.55 -16.91 -4.70
N LEU A 239 5.92 -17.73 -3.88
CA LEU A 239 6.41 -18.04 -2.54
C LEU A 239 7.31 -19.29 -2.55
N ASN A 240 8.35 -19.27 -1.73
CA ASN A 240 9.11 -20.48 -1.40
C ASN A 240 8.20 -21.47 -0.67
N ALA A 241 8.60 -22.75 -0.68
CA ALA A 241 7.92 -23.73 0.17
C ALA A 241 7.99 -23.23 1.63
N ILE A 242 6.83 -23.12 2.27
CA ILE A 242 6.75 -22.64 3.65
C ILE A 242 7.38 -23.72 4.52
N ASN A 243 8.47 -23.39 5.21
CA ASN A 243 8.90 -24.20 6.32
C ASN A 243 7.82 -24.15 7.40
N SER A 244 7.17 -25.28 7.68
CA SER A 244 6.15 -25.44 8.72
C SER A 244 6.66 -25.11 10.14
N ASP A 245 7.94 -24.83 10.27
CA ASP A 245 8.66 -24.63 11.54
C ASP A 245 8.92 -23.13 11.86
N LYS A 246 8.30 -22.19 11.14
CA LYS A 246 8.36 -20.79 11.57
C LYS A 246 7.48 -20.59 12.81
N PRO A 247 8.06 -20.12 13.94
CA PRO A 247 7.39 -20.00 15.23
C PRO A 247 6.22 -18.99 15.22
#